data_540d9c5126bb2a9097c39982e49a4965
#
_entry.id   540d9c5126bb2a9097c39982e49a4965
#
_cell.length_a   1.000
_cell.length_b   1.000
_cell.length_c   1.000
_cell.angle_alpha   90.00
_cell.angle_beta   90.00
_cell.angle_gamma   90.00
#
_symmetry.space_group_name_H-M   'P 1'
#
loop_
_entity.id
_entity.type
_entity.pdbx_description
1 polymer ?
#
loop_
_entity_poly.entity_id
_entity_poly.type
_entity_poly.pdbx_seq_one_letter_code
_entity_poly.pdbx_strand_id
1 'polypeptide(L)'
;STIPIMILIGGFFGLINGLLIAKCKLPAFIATLGTMMVSRGLSAIIVNAPNIFYPTSTWFNKLFSNYNGFPIGLLWVLGFMLICMYLMYKNKIGRYILSIGSNEEATYLSGIKTDKYKIIAYVITGLSAGIAAVFWSASFVTVATASGNGMELDAIAGVYIGGTSATGGVASIGGSLIGAIMLVVIRSGLNFV
;
A
#
# COMPACT_ATOMS: atom_id res chain seq x y z
N SER A 1 -1.08 14.87 16.24
CA SER A 1 -1.88 14.49 15.04
C SER A 1 -1.03 14.03 13.86
N THR A 2 -0.09 13.08 14.05
CA THR A 2 0.84 12.63 13.00
C THR A 2 0.17 11.64 12.03
N ILE A 3 -0.81 10.87 12.51
CA ILE A 3 -1.52 9.84 11.73
C ILE A 3 -2.16 10.40 10.45
N PRO A 4 -3.02 11.44 10.49
CA PRO A 4 -3.64 11.94 9.27
C PRO A 4 -2.62 12.51 8.29
N ILE A 5 -1.52 13.07 8.77
CA ILE A 5 -0.44 13.60 7.91
C ILE A 5 0.22 12.46 7.13
N MET A 6 0.53 11.33 7.75
CA MET A 6 1.12 10.16 7.07
C MET A 6 0.19 9.64 5.97
N ILE A 7 -1.10 9.54 6.25
CA ILE A 7 -2.11 9.08 5.28
C ILE A 7 -2.25 10.07 4.11
N LEU A 8 -2.27 11.38 4.41
CA LEU A 8 -2.36 12.43 3.39
C LEU A 8 -1.12 12.45 2.49
N ILE A 9 0.07 12.30 3.03
CA ILE A 9 1.31 12.21 2.24
C ILE A 9 1.26 11.01 1.30
N GLY A 10 0.84 9.83 1.80
CA GLY A 10 0.65 8.66 0.95
C GLY A 10 -0.36 8.92 -0.17
N GLY A 11 -1.51 9.51 0.14
CA GLY A 11 -2.52 9.91 -0.85
C GLY A 11 -2.01 10.92 -1.87
N PHE A 12 -1.19 11.88 -1.44
CA PHE A 12 -0.57 12.89 -2.32
C PHE A 12 0.37 12.25 -3.35
N PHE A 13 1.27 11.35 -2.94
CA PHE A 13 2.10 10.60 -3.87
C PHE A 13 1.28 9.67 -4.76
N GLY A 14 0.21 9.07 -4.24
CA GLY A 14 -0.75 8.31 -5.02
C GLY A 14 -1.42 9.16 -6.10
N LEU A 15 -1.80 10.39 -5.79
CA LEU A 15 -2.38 11.34 -6.75
C LEU A 15 -1.37 11.72 -7.85
N ILE A 16 -0.12 12.01 -7.48
CA ILE A 16 0.95 12.31 -8.46
C ILE A 16 1.12 11.15 -9.43
N ASN A 17 1.28 9.92 -8.91
CA ASN A 17 1.39 8.72 -9.73
C ASN A 17 0.18 8.52 -10.64
N GLY A 18 -1.02 8.68 -10.10
CA GLY A 18 -2.25 8.57 -10.88
C GLY A 18 -2.33 9.60 -12.02
N LEU A 19 -1.91 10.82 -11.79
CA LEU A 19 -1.87 11.88 -12.83
C LEU A 19 -0.82 11.59 -13.91
N LEU A 20 0.39 11.19 -13.50
CA LEU A 20 1.47 10.85 -14.45
C LEU A 20 1.09 9.68 -15.36
N ILE A 21 0.44 8.66 -14.81
CA ILE A 21 0.07 7.46 -15.56
C ILE A 21 -1.18 7.68 -16.41
N ALA A 22 -2.22 8.32 -15.84
CA ALA A 22 -3.48 8.49 -16.57
C ALA A 22 -3.40 9.61 -17.63
N LYS A 23 -2.83 10.77 -17.27
CA LYS A 23 -2.80 11.92 -18.19
C LYS A 23 -1.54 11.99 -19.04
N CYS A 24 -0.36 11.74 -18.46
CA CYS A 24 0.90 11.77 -19.21
C CYS A 24 1.19 10.46 -19.93
N LYS A 25 0.34 9.41 -19.72
CA LYS A 25 0.45 8.10 -20.34
C LYS A 25 1.83 7.44 -20.13
N LEU A 26 2.49 7.77 -19.03
CA LEU A 26 3.76 7.15 -18.67
C LEU A 26 3.55 5.69 -18.26
N PRO A 27 4.49 4.78 -18.59
CA PRO A 27 4.46 3.43 -18.08
C PRO A 27 4.41 3.42 -16.54
N ALA A 28 3.47 2.67 -15.97
CA ALA A 28 3.20 2.68 -14.52
C ALA A 28 4.44 2.38 -13.68
N PHE A 29 5.23 1.41 -14.11
CA PHE A 29 6.46 1.01 -13.42
C PHE A 29 7.49 2.16 -13.36
N ILE A 30 7.72 2.87 -14.46
CA ILE A 30 8.68 3.98 -14.53
C ILE A 30 8.21 5.15 -13.67
N ALA A 31 6.93 5.52 -13.76
CA ALA A 31 6.37 6.62 -12.99
C ALA A 31 6.44 6.36 -11.48
N THR A 32 6.08 5.15 -11.03
CA THR A 32 6.10 4.80 -9.60
C THR A 32 7.51 4.66 -9.04
N LEU A 33 8.46 4.11 -9.80
CA LEU A 33 9.87 4.08 -9.39
C LEU A 33 10.46 5.50 -9.30
N GLY A 34 10.17 6.36 -10.26
CA GLY A 34 10.62 7.75 -10.24
C GLY A 34 10.12 8.50 -9.00
N THR A 35 8.83 8.42 -8.71
CA THR A 35 8.25 9.07 -7.52
C THR A 35 8.74 8.44 -6.21
N MET A 36 9.02 7.14 -6.17
CA MET A 36 9.65 6.49 -5.03
C MET A 36 11.05 7.07 -4.77
N MET A 37 11.89 7.19 -5.81
CA MET A 37 13.23 7.78 -5.68
C MET A 37 13.17 9.23 -5.19
N VAL A 38 12.23 10.03 -5.75
CA VAL A 38 12.01 11.41 -5.31
C VAL A 38 11.58 11.47 -3.85
N SER A 39 10.64 10.63 -3.42
CA SER A 39 10.17 10.60 -2.03
C SER A 39 11.28 10.20 -1.05
N ARG A 40 12.13 9.24 -1.41
CA ARG A 40 13.29 8.84 -0.61
C ARG A 40 14.33 9.96 -0.51
N GLY A 41 14.62 10.62 -1.63
CA GLY A 41 15.53 11.79 -1.64
C GLY A 41 15.03 12.93 -0.76
N LEU A 42 13.73 13.25 -0.87
CA LEU A 42 13.11 14.26 -0.01
C LEU A 42 13.17 13.88 1.48
N SER A 43 12.88 12.61 1.80
CA SER A 43 12.94 12.16 3.20
C SER A 43 14.35 12.25 3.77
N ALA A 44 15.38 11.93 3.00
CA ALA A 44 16.78 12.04 3.42
C ALA A 44 17.21 13.50 3.68
N ILE A 45 16.73 14.44 2.87
CA ILE A 45 17.02 15.86 3.03
C ILE A 45 16.29 16.44 4.25
N ILE A 46 15.01 16.10 4.45
CA ILE A 46 14.17 16.67 5.52
C ILE A 46 14.60 16.14 6.88
N VAL A 47 14.91 14.84 6.97
CA VAL A 47 15.13 14.17 8.25
C VAL A 47 16.51 14.46 8.83
N ASN A 48 17.50 14.75 8.04
CA ASN A 48 18.88 15.09 8.45
C ASN A 48 19.47 14.22 9.61
N ALA A 49 18.87 13.03 9.84
CA ALA A 49 19.27 12.08 10.89
C ALA A 49 19.07 10.65 10.37
N PRO A 50 19.99 9.71 10.66
CA PRO A 50 19.89 8.34 10.19
C PRO A 50 18.70 7.58 10.84
N ASN A 51 18.35 7.93 12.07
CA ASN A 51 17.28 7.27 12.83
C ASN A 51 16.41 8.30 13.55
N ILE A 52 15.10 8.08 13.50
CA ILE A 52 14.11 8.83 14.27
C ILE A 52 13.62 7.95 15.41
N PHE A 53 13.67 8.47 16.64
CA PHE A 53 13.13 7.80 17.82
C PHE A 53 11.72 8.30 18.12
N TYR A 54 10.78 7.39 18.31
CA TYR A 54 9.44 7.73 18.75
C TYR A 54 9.34 7.64 20.28
N PRO A 55 8.64 8.57 20.94
CA PRO A 55 8.41 8.46 22.38
C PRO A 55 7.53 7.25 22.70
N THR A 56 8.04 6.37 23.56
CA THR A 56 7.44 5.07 23.91
C THR A 56 6.19 5.17 24.79
N SER A 57 5.88 6.35 25.34
CA SER A 57 4.83 6.53 26.35
C SER A 57 3.46 6.89 25.79
N THR A 58 3.26 6.84 24.48
CA THR A 58 2.05 7.35 23.84
C THR A 58 0.98 6.27 23.71
N TRP A 59 -0.28 6.71 23.85
CA TRP A 59 -1.47 5.92 23.50
C TRP A 59 -1.36 5.24 22.12
N PHE A 60 -0.51 5.77 21.22
CA PHE A 60 -0.21 5.29 19.90
C PHE A 60 0.38 3.86 19.92
N ASN A 61 1.37 3.60 20.79
CA ASN A 61 1.94 2.26 20.94
C ASN A 61 0.95 1.29 21.60
N LYS A 62 0.05 1.78 22.44
CA LYS A 62 -1.00 0.94 23.06
C LYS A 62 -2.04 0.44 22.06
N LEU A 63 -2.29 1.17 20.97
CA LEU A 63 -3.19 0.74 19.89
C LEU A 63 -2.70 -0.51 19.15
N PHE A 64 -1.39 -0.79 19.22
CA PHE A 64 -0.76 -1.91 18.52
C PHE A 64 -0.06 -2.89 19.47
N SER A 65 -0.06 -2.60 20.78
CA SER A 65 0.52 -3.50 21.78
C SER A 65 -0.31 -4.79 21.92
N ASN A 66 0.37 -5.85 22.34
CA ASN A 66 -0.31 -7.09 22.68
C ASN A 66 -1.15 -6.90 23.94
N TYR A 67 -2.44 -7.14 23.83
CA TYR A 67 -3.36 -7.15 24.98
C TYR A 67 -3.66 -8.62 25.34
N ASN A 68 -3.28 -9.05 26.54
CA ASN A 68 -3.43 -10.44 27.02
C ASN A 68 -2.87 -11.51 26.05
N GLY A 69 -1.75 -11.21 25.38
CA GLY A 69 -1.15 -12.15 24.42
C GLY A 69 -1.77 -12.10 23.02
N PHE A 70 -2.81 -11.31 22.80
CA PHE A 70 -3.43 -11.14 21.48
C PHE A 70 -2.91 -9.87 20.79
N PRO A 71 -2.38 -9.96 19.55
CA PRO A 71 -1.88 -8.80 18.81
C PRO A 71 -3.05 -7.96 18.28
N ILE A 72 -3.32 -6.81 18.93
CA ILE A 72 -4.40 -5.87 18.50
C ILE A 72 -4.19 -5.43 17.05
N GLY A 73 -2.93 -5.31 16.61
CA GLY A 73 -2.59 -5.00 15.22
C GLY A 73 -3.26 -5.91 14.18
N LEU A 74 -3.48 -7.19 14.53
CA LEU A 74 -4.17 -8.14 13.65
C LEU A 74 -5.62 -7.73 13.36
N LEU A 75 -6.33 -7.21 14.37
CA LEU A 75 -7.71 -6.74 14.21
C LEU A 75 -7.79 -5.55 13.24
N TRP A 76 -6.83 -4.64 13.31
CA TRP A 76 -6.75 -3.51 12.38
C TRP A 76 -6.49 -3.97 10.94
N VAL A 77 -5.58 -4.93 10.74
CA VAL A 77 -5.30 -5.49 9.41
C VAL A 77 -6.53 -6.19 8.84
N LEU A 78 -7.23 -7.00 9.65
CA LEU A 78 -8.47 -7.67 9.22
C LEU A 78 -9.57 -6.65 8.92
N GLY A 79 -9.75 -5.62 9.75
CA GLY A 79 -10.72 -4.55 9.51
C GLY A 79 -10.42 -3.80 8.21
N PHE A 80 -9.16 -3.45 7.96
CA PHE A 80 -8.74 -2.81 6.72
C PHE A 80 -8.97 -3.71 5.50
N MET A 81 -8.65 -5.00 5.61
CA MET A 81 -8.93 -6.00 4.57
C MET A 81 -10.42 -6.06 4.22
N LEU A 82 -11.31 -6.08 5.22
CA LEU A 82 -12.76 -6.09 4.98
C LEU A 82 -13.23 -4.83 4.24
N ILE A 83 -12.69 -3.66 4.59
CA ILE A 83 -12.96 -2.40 3.88
C ILE A 83 -12.51 -2.51 2.42
N CYS A 84 -11.30 -2.99 2.17
CA CYS A 84 -10.79 -3.18 0.81
C CYS A 84 -11.62 -4.19 0.01
N MET A 85 -12.06 -5.29 0.63
CA MET A 85 -12.95 -6.28 0.00
C MET A 85 -14.30 -5.63 -0.37
N TYR A 86 -14.88 -4.85 0.51
CA TYR A 86 -16.11 -4.15 0.23
C TYR A 86 -15.96 -3.15 -0.94
N LEU A 87 -14.90 -2.35 -0.92
CA LEU A 87 -14.61 -1.38 -1.98
C LEU A 87 -14.39 -2.07 -3.33
N MET A 88 -13.69 -3.19 -3.35
CA MET A 88 -13.33 -3.88 -4.59
C MET A 88 -14.50 -4.67 -5.19
N TYR A 89 -15.26 -5.41 -4.36
CA TYR A 89 -16.28 -6.33 -4.87
C TYR A 89 -17.70 -5.75 -4.86
N LYS A 90 -18.02 -4.88 -3.91
CA LYS A 90 -19.39 -4.33 -3.76
C LYS A 90 -19.55 -2.94 -4.37
N ASN A 91 -18.47 -2.15 -4.46
CA ASN A 91 -18.55 -0.78 -4.98
C ASN A 91 -18.38 -0.76 -6.50
N LYS A 92 -19.01 0.23 -7.15
CA LYS A 92 -18.86 0.51 -8.59
C LYS A 92 -17.40 0.83 -8.96
N ILE A 93 -16.67 1.52 -8.06
CA ILE A 93 -15.28 1.91 -8.27
C ILE A 93 -14.40 0.67 -8.49
N GLY A 94 -14.50 -0.34 -7.62
CA GLY A 94 -13.71 -1.57 -7.75
C GLY A 94 -14.01 -2.32 -9.04
N ARG A 95 -15.30 -2.45 -9.41
CA ARG A 95 -15.70 -3.09 -10.67
C ARG A 95 -15.14 -2.38 -11.90
N TYR A 96 -15.14 -1.04 -11.92
CA TYR A 96 -14.58 -0.29 -13.02
C TYR A 96 -13.05 -0.41 -13.09
N ILE A 97 -12.36 -0.43 -11.95
CA ILE A 97 -10.91 -0.67 -11.89
C ILE A 97 -10.56 -2.05 -12.46
N LEU A 98 -11.30 -3.09 -12.09
CA LEU A 98 -11.11 -4.45 -12.63
C LEU A 98 -11.40 -4.52 -14.13
N SER A 99 -12.46 -3.86 -14.59
CA SER A 99 -12.81 -3.77 -16.00
C SER A 99 -11.71 -3.12 -16.85
N ILE A 100 -11.15 -2.00 -16.34
CA ILE A 100 -10.02 -1.29 -16.98
C ILE A 100 -8.79 -2.19 -17.04
N GLY A 101 -8.53 -2.95 -15.97
CA GLY A 101 -7.40 -3.90 -15.93
C GLY A 101 -7.58 -5.07 -16.91
N SER A 102 -8.82 -5.46 -17.21
CA SER A 102 -9.11 -6.53 -18.18
C SER A 102 -8.96 -6.06 -19.62
N ASN A 103 -9.61 -4.95 -19.97
CA ASN A 103 -9.49 -4.30 -21.27
C ASN A 103 -9.87 -2.82 -21.15
N GLU A 104 -8.85 -1.96 -21.22
CA GLU A 104 -9.04 -0.52 -21.07
C GLU A 104 -9.86 0.08 -22.22
N GLU A 105 -9.56 -0.34 -23.45
CA GLU A 105 -10.21 0.21 -24.66
C GLU A 105 -11.71 -0.13 -24.69
N ALA A 106 -12.04 -1.40 -24.43
CA ALA A 106 -13.44 -1.82 -24.33
C ALA A 106 -14.19 -1.10 -23.22
N THR A 107 -13.54 -0.86 -22.09
CA THR A 107 -14.11 -0.12 -20.95
C THR A 107 -14.34 1.35 -21.31
N TYR A 108 -13.41 1.96 -22.02
CA TYR A 108 -13.56 3.35 -22.52
C TYR A 108 -14.73 3.46 -23.51
N LEU A 109 -14.82 2.53 -24.48
CA LEU A 109 -15.93 2.48 -25.46
C LEU A 109 -17.29 2.25 -24.80
N SER A 110 -17.32 1.63 -23.61
CA SER A 110 -18.53 1.49 -22.78
C SER A 110 -18.93 2.79 -22.06
N GLY A 111 -18.27 3.92 -22.31
CA GLY A 111 -18.59 5.24 -21.76
C GLY A 111 -17.99 5.50 -20.37
N ILE A 112 -17.10 4.63 -19.86
CA ILE A 112 -16.45 4.79 -18.56
C ILE A 112 -15.20 5.66 -18.73
N LYS A 113 -15.04 6.71 -17.90
CA LYS A 113 -13.86 7.59 -17.90
C LYS A 113 -12.66 6.84 -17.26
N THR A 114 -11.90 6.10 -18.08
CA THR A 114 -10.78 5.25 -17.61
C THR A 114 -9.72 6.03 -16.83
N ASP A 115 -9.33 7.23 -17.26
CA ASP A 115 -8.35 8.09 -16.59
C ASP A 115 -8.74 8.41 -15.15
N LYS A 116 -10.02 8.75 -14.93
CA LYS A 116 -10.54 9.07 -13.59
C LYS A 116 -10.39 7.87 -12.64
N TYR A 117 -10.74 6.68 -13.08
CA TYR A 117 -10.69 5.48 -12.23
C TYR A 117 -9.26 4.98 -12.03
N LYS A 118 -8.36 5.20 -12.99
CA LYS A 118 -6.92 5.00 -12.79
C LYS A 118 -6.39 5.89 -11.68
N ILE A 119 -6.66 7.20 -11.73
CA ILE A 119 -6.23 8.14 -10.68
C ILE A 119 -6.78 7.72 -9.32
N ILE A 120 -8.06 7.35 -9.23
CA ILE A 120 -8.68 6.88 -7.99
C ILE A 120 -7.96 5.62 -7.46
N ALA A 121 -7.62 4.66 -8.32
CA ALA A 121 -6.90 3.46 -7.92
C ALA A 121 -5.54 3.78 -7.29
N TYR A 122 -4.75 4.66 -7.91
CA TYR A 122 -3.46 5.09 -7.37
C TYR A 122 -3.58 5.90 -6.07
N VAL A 123 -4.62 6.73 -5.93
CA VAL A 123 -4.90 7.45 -4.68
C VAL A 123 -5.26 6.48 -3.56
N ILE A 124 -6.12 5.47 -3.82
CA ILE A 124 -6.47 4.44 -2.83
C ILE A 124 -5.21 3.66 -2.42
N THR A 125 -4.36 3.28 -3.37
CA THR A 125 -3.10 2.59 -3.08
C THR A 125 -2.17 3.46 -2.23
N GLY A 126 -2.05 4.75 -2.55
CA GLY A 126 -1.25 5.70 -1.77
C GLY A 126 -1.78 5.89 -0.33
N LEU A 127 -3.10 6.03 -0.16
CA LEU A 127 -3.72 6.08 1.16
C LEU A 127 -3.48 4.79 1.96
N SER A 128 -3.57 3.63 1.30
CA SER A 128 -3.27 2.33 1.90
C SER A 128 -1.82 2.23 2.36
N ALA A 129 -0.88 2.72 1.56
CA ALA A 129 0.54 2.80 1.93
C ALA A 129 0.76 3.74 3.13
N GLY A 130 0.06 4.88 3.19
CA GLY A 130 0.06 5.77 4.35
C GLY A 130 -0.44 5.09 5.63
N ILE A 131 -1.50 4.30 5.54
CA ILE A 131 -2.01 3.49 6.66
C ILE A 131 -0.99 2.43 7.08
N ALA A 132 -0.35 1.74 6.12
CA ALA A 132 0.71 0.77 6.41
C ALA A 132 1.91 1.43 7.12
N ALA A 133 2.28 2.65 6.74
CA ALA A 133 3.33 3.42 7.40
C ALA A 133 2.97 3.76 8.86
N VAL A 134 1.69 4.04 9.16
CA VAL A 134 1.20 4.22 10.53
C VAL A 134 1.38 2.94 11.34
N PHE A 135 0.99 1.77 10.80
CA PHE A 135 1.19 0.48 11.46
C PHE A 135 2.66 0.15 11.70
N TRP A 136 3.49 0.41 10.70
CA TRP A 136 4.93 0.21 10.82
C TRP A 136 5.52 1.06 11.92
N SER A 137 5.24 2.38 11.93
CA SER A 137 5.79 3.30 12.94
C SER A 137 5.28 3.03 14.35
N ALA A 138 4.09 2.45 14.50
CA ALA A 138 3.55 2.05 15.80
C ALA A 138 4.17 0.76 16.35
N SER A 139 4.67 -0.11 15.47
CA SER A 139 5.27 -1.40 15.82
C SER A 139 6.75 -1.28 16.20
N PHE A 140 7.44 -0.25 15.71
CA PHE A 140 8.87 -0.04 15.94
C PHE A 140 9.13 1.24 16.72
N VAL A 141 10.03 1.16 17.72
CA VAL A 141 10.45 2.31 18.53
C VAL A 141 11.34 3.27 17.73
N THR A 142 12.03 2.74 16.72
CA THR A 142 12.95 3.49 15.86
C THR A 142 12.63 3.26 14.40
N VAL A 143 12.62 4.31 13.61
CA VAL A 143 12.49 4.25 12.15
C VAL A 143 13.71 4.90 11.52
N ALA A 144 14.43 4.13 10.72
CA ALA A 144 15.54 4.64 9.91
C ALA A 144 15.01 5.21 8.60
N THR A 145 15.71 6.16 7.99
CA THR A 145 15.39 6.71 6.67
C THR A 145 15.43 5.64 5.58
N ALA A 146 16.20 4.56 5.79
CA ALA A 146 16.25 3.38 4.92
C ALA A 146 15.18 2.31 5.24
N SER A 147 14.35 2.51 6.27
CA SER A 147 13.26 1.57 6.58
C SER A 147 12.29 1.45 5.42
N GLY A 148 11.84 0.22 5.15
CA GLY A 148 10.93 -0.04 4.06
C GLY A 148 11.59 -0.34 2.71
N ASN A 149 12.92 -0.31 2.60
CA ASN A 149 13.61 -0.71 1.37
C ASN A 149 13.33 -2.19 1.05
N GLY A 150 12.83 -2.45 -0.16
CA GLY A 150 12.50 -3.80 -0.63
C GLY A 150 11.10 -4.28 -0.23
N MET A 151 10.40 -3.61 0.67
CA MET A 151 9.03 -3.98 1.04
C MET A 151 8.04 -3.89 -0.11
N GLU A 152 8.29 -3.02 -1.07
CA GLU A 152 7.53 -2.93 -2.31
C GLU A 152 7.57 -4.23 -3.10
N LEU A 153 8.74 -4.87 -3.20
CA LEU A 153 8.89 -6.15 -3.89
C LEU A 153 8.21 -7.30 -3.13
N ASP A 154 8.30 -7.28 -1.80
CA ASP A 154 7.61 -8.25 -0.95
C ASP A 154 6.08 -8.14 -1.08
N ALA A 155 5.56 -6.91 -1.09
CA ALA A 155 4.13 -6.68 -1.28
C ALA A 155 3.66 -7.18 -2.66
N ILE A 156 4.42 -6.89 -3.72
CA ILE A 156 4.14 -7.36 -5.07
C ILE A 156 4.18 -8.89 -5.12
N ALA A 157 5.22 -9.53 -4.58
CA ALA A 157 5.34 -10.97 -4.54
C ALA A 157 4.19 -11.63 -3.78
N GLY A 158 3.81 -11.10 -2.61
CA GLY A 158 2.68 -11.59 -1.83
C GLY A 158 1.36 -11.51 -2.59
N VAL A 159 1.13 -10.42 -3.32
CA VAL A 159 -0.09 -10.23 -4.13
C VAL A 159 -0.14 -11.21 -5.30
N TYR A 160 0.98 -11.49 -5.97
CA TYR A 160 1.05 -12.47 -7.07
C TYR A 160 0.89 -13.91 -6.58
N ILE A 161 1.56 -14.29 -5.49
CA ILE A 161 1.36 -15.59 -4.83
C ILE A 161 -0.11 -15.76 -4.43
N GLY A 162 -0.75 -14.67 -4.02
CA GLY A 162 -2.17 -14.63 -3.68
C GLY A 162 -3.15 -14.74 -4.85
N GLY A 163 -2.66 -14.88 -6.11
CA GLY A 163 -3.50 -15.10 -7.28
C GLY A 163 -4.08 -13.85 -7.93
N THR A 164 -3.54 -12.66 -7.63
CA THR A 164 -3.88 -11.42 -8.36
C THR A 164 -3.07 -11.36 -9.65
N SER A 165 -3.72 -11.06 -10.78
CA SER A 165 -3.07 -11.02 -12.09
C SER A 165 -2.14 -9.83 -12.26
N ALA A 166 -0.94 -10.06 -12.78
CA ALA A 166 0.02 -9.03 -13.18
C ALA A 166 -0.48 -8.15 -14.32
N THR A 167 -1.25 -8.73 -15.23
CA THR A 167 -1.81 -8.04 -16.40
C THR A 167 -3.09 -7.27 -16.08
N GLY A 168 -3.62 -7.40 -14.87
CA GLY A 168 -4.87 -6.77 -14.43
C GLY A 168 -6.11 -7.65 -14.66
N GLY A 169 -7.27 -7.09 -14.41
CA GLY A 169 -8.58 -7.73 -14.63
C GLY A 169 -9.01 -8.70 -13.53
N VAL A 170 -8.09 -9.36 -12.86
CA VAL A 170 -8.39 -10.31 -11.78
C VAL A 170 -7.66 -9.88 -10.51
N ALA A 171 -8.39 -9.75 -9.42
CA ALA A 171 -7.83 -9.44 -8.10
C ALA A 171 -8.49 -10.30 -7.02
N SER A 172 -7.68 -10.81 -6.10
CA SER A 172 -8.11 -11.55 -4.93
C SER A 172 -7.50 -10.95 -3.67
N ILE A 173 -8.29 -10.16 -2.92
CA ILE A 173 -7.81 -9.53 -1.69
C ILE A 173 -7.54 -10.58 -0.60
N GLY A 174 -8.45 -11.56 -0.46
CA GLY A 174 -8.22 -12.68 0.47
C GLY A 174 -7.00 -13.52 0.11
N GLY A 175 -6.82 -13.80 -1.19
CA GLY A 175 -5.62 -14.45 -1.70
C GLY A 175 -4.35 -13.67 -1.43
N SER A 176 -4.36 -12.34 -1.62
CA SER A 176 -3.22 -11.47 -1.34
C SER A 176 -2.80 -11.51 0.14
N LEU A 177 -3.75 -11.61 1.08
CA LEU A 177 -3.43 -11.78 2.49
C LEU A 177 -2.73 -13.12 2.75
N ILE A 178 -3.26 -14.21 2.20
CA ILE A 178 -2.65 -15.54 2.32
C ILE A 178 -1.25 -15.54 1.71
N GLY A 179 -1.08 -14.95 0.52
CA GLY A 179 0.22 -14.81 -0.15
C GLY A 179 1.23 -14.03 0.67
N ALA A 180 0.81 -12.93 1.30
CA ALA A 180 1.66 -12.15 2.20
C ALA A 180 2.10 -12.97 3.43
N ILE A 181 1.19 -13.73 4.05
CA ILE A 181 1.52 -14.62 5.19
C ILE A 181 2.50 -15.71 4.74
N MET A 182 2.27 -16.34 3.59
CA MET A 182 3.17 -17.37 3.05
C MET A 182 4.58 -16.80 2.83
N LEU A 183 4.68 -15.60 2.29
CA LEU A 183 5.98 -14.96 2.04
C LEU A 183 6.73 -14.67 3.34
N VAL A 184 6.03 -14.19 4.38
CA VAL A 184 6.63 -13.98 5.70
C VAL A 184 7.11 -15.29 6.33
N VAL A 185 6.34 -16.36 6.21
CA VAL A 185 6.71 -17.70 6.72
C VAL A 185 7.96 -18.22 6.00
N ILE A 186 8.01 -18.11 4.66
CA ILE A 186 9.17 -18.53 3.87
C ILE A 186 10.42 -17.73 4.29
N ARG A 187 10.29 -16.41 4.42
CA ARG A 187 11.40 -15.54 4.85
C ARG A 187 11.90 -15.87 6.25
N SER A 188 10.99 -16.09 7.18
CA SER A 188 11.34 -16.50 8.54
C SER A 188 12.04 -17.84 8.55
N GLY A 189 11.56 -18.80 7.76
CA GLY A 189 12.21 -20.12 7.62
C GLY A 189 13.63 -20.03 7.07
N LEU A 190 13.87 -19.17 6.07
CA LEU A 190 15.20 -18.96 5.50
C LEU A 190 16.19 -18.29 6.48
N ASN A 191 15.70 -17.54 7.45
CA ASN A 191 16.55 -16.91 8.46
C ASN A 191 17.01 -17.89 9.56
N PHE A 192 16.42 -19.11 9.63
CA PHE A 192 16.81 -20.16 10.59
C PHE A 192 17.82 -21.17 10.00
N VAL A 193 18.12 -21.08 8.71
CA VAL A 193 19.08 -21.94 8.01
C VAL A 193 20.38 -21.16 7.79
#